data_701c3f97860ba9e76ce401d3ace8df39
#
_entry.id   701c3f97860ba9e76ce401d3ace8df39
#
_cell.length_a   1.000
_cell.length_b   1.000
_cell.length_c   1.000
_cell.angle_alpha   90.00
_cell.angle_beta   90.00
_cell.angle_gamma   90.00
#
_symmetry.space_group_name_H-M   'P 1'
#
loop_
_entity.id
_entity.type
_entity.pdbx_description
1 polymer ?
#
loop_
_entity_poly.entity_id
_entity_poly.type
_entity_poly.pdbx_seq_one_letter_code
_entity_poly.pdbx_strand_id
1 'polypeptide(L)'
;MILLDAGHGGMDPEMGYTTAPNKMFKHVEKDKIFTFHEGEWNRIYVKHLIGLISYHNQVYPLKQIQFKEIAHPIADTSLGERIAKVNDYTKKYGRDKTLLISFHFNSSPKHNASGFEIFTSPGQDYSDVIASQYYNEFMKSDYMKESGIKWRGDWSDLDEDKEANFAMLTKTHCPAVLVEHGFFDHAEEYKFLIKDKTLIEFAHIHLAVIKWHYEKMDLWRR
;
A
#
# COMPACT_ATOMS: atom_id res chain seq x y z
N MET A 1 12.41 0.36 -10.69
CA MET A 1 12.57 -0.32 -9.36
C MET A 1 11.34 0.00 -8.53
N ILE A 2 10.64 -1.00 -8.06
CA ILE A 2 9.49 -0.82 -7.15
C ILE A 2 9.97 -1.04 -5.71
N LEU A 3 9.66 -0.10 -4.84
CA LEU A 3 9.97 -0.15 -3.41
C LEU A 3 8.66 -0.37 -2.65
N LEU A 4 8.56 -1.50 -1.95
CA LEU A 4 7.38 -1.89 -1.22
C LEU A 4 7.63 -1.68 0.28
N ASP A 5 6.90 -0.75 0.88
CA ASP A 5 7.00 -0.43 2.28
C ASP A 5 5.74 -0.90 3.03
N ALA A 6 5.86 -1.99 3.79
CA ALA A 6 4.81 -2.39 4.72
C ALA A 6 4.89 -1.51 5.98
N GLY A 7 3.94 -0.63 6.18
CA GLY A 7 3.87 0.26 7.34
C GLY A 7 3.92 -0.49 8.68
N HIS A 8 4.45 0.16 9.71
CA HIS A 8 4.57 -0.38 11.07
C HIS A 8 5.42 -1.64 11.20
N GLY A 9 5.40 -2.29 12.37
CA GLY A 9 6.08 -3.55 12.64
C GLY A 9 5.19 -4.76 12.39
N GLY A 10 5.79 -5.94 12.30
CA GLY A 10 5.08 -7.21 12.13
C GLY A 10 4.79 -7.92 13.46
N MET A 11 4.47 -9.19 13.34
CA MET A 11 4.24 -10.07 14.47
C MET A 11 5.50 -10.87 14.78
N ASP A 12 6.05 -10.66 15.97
CA ASP A 12 7.15 -11.47 16.48
C ASP A 12 6.59 -12.74 17.12
N PRO A 13 7.14 -13.93 16.85
CA PRO A 13 6.63 -15.20 17.40
C PRO A 13 6.68 -15.29 18.92
N GLU A 14 7.64 -14.61 19.57
CA GLU A 14 7.85 -14.66 21.02
C GLU A 14 7.29 -13.44 21.74
N MET A 15 7.49 -12.25 21.18
CA MET A 15 7.12 -10.98 21.80
C MET A 15 5.75 -10.43 21.35
N GLY A 16 5.16 -11.00 20.28
CA GLY A 16 3.90 -10.55 19.72
C GLY A 16 4.05 -9.33 18.79
N TYR A 17 3.02 -8.47 18.76
CA TYR A 17 3.01 -7.31 17.87
C TYR A 17 4.06 -6.26 18.25
N THR A 18 4.92 -5.88 17.27
CA THR A 18 6.10 -5.04 17.53
C THR A 18 5.85 -3.54 17.41
N THR A 19 4.63 -3.12 17.04
CA THR A 19 4.24 -1.70 16.94
C THR A 19 3.40 -1.25 18.14
N ALA A 20 3.31 0.08 18.33
CA ALA A 20 2.50 0.70 19.37
C ALA A 20 1.01 0.30 19.33
N PRO A 21 0.33 0.21 20.49
CA PRO A 21 -1.04 -0.31 20.60
C PRO A 21 -2.10 0.40 19.74
N ASN A 22 -1.89 1.67 19.38
CA ASN A 22 -2.81 2.44 18.54
C ASN A 22 -2.82 2.02 17.05
N LYS A 23 -1.99 1.04 16.67
CA LYS A 23 -1.93 0.44 15.34
C LYS A 23 -2.53 -0.96 15.31
N MET A 24 -3.50 -1.18 16.16
CA MET A 24 -4.30 -2.39 16.23
C MET A 24 -5.71 -2.08 16.72
N PHE A 25 -6.67 -2.94 16.37
CA PHE A 25 -8.04 -2.86 16.89
C PHE A 25 -8.59 -4.24 17.22
N LYS A 26 -9.30 -4.33 18.36
CA LYS A 26 -9.90 -5.56 18.85
C LYS A 26 -11.39 -5.59 18.55
N HIS A 27 -11.77 -6.40 17.57
CA HIS A 27 -13.18 -6.67 17.27
C HIS A 27 -13.70 -7.79 18.18
N VAL A 28 -14.85 -7.55 18.78
CA VAL A 28 -15.53 -8.51 19.64
C VAL A 28 -16.90 -8.84 19.06
N GLU A 29 -17.11 -10.08 18.62
CA GLU A 29 -18.39 -10.54 18.08
C GLU A 29 -18.84 -11.79 18.86
N LYS A 30 -19.89 -11.62 19.68
CA LYS A 30 -20.36 -12.68 20.58
C LYS A 30 -19.18 -13.18 21.46
N ASP A 31 -18.81 -14.45 21.29
CA ASP A 31 -17.71 -15.08 22.04
C ASP A 31 -16.38 -15.12 21.27
N LYS A 32 -16.32 -14.47 20.10
CA LYS A 32 -15.11 -14.43 19.26
C LYS A 32 -14.42 -13.08 19.35
N ILE A 33 -13.12 -13.12 19.50
CA ILE A 33 -12.25 -11.97 19.49
C ILE A 33 -11.33 -12.09 18.29
N PHE A 34 -11.30 -11.04 17.47
CA PHE A 34 -10.33 -10.88 16.40
C PHE A 34 -9.56 -9.56 16.61
N THR A 35 -8.24 -9.62 16.61
CA THR A 35 -7.42 -8.42 16.71
C THR A 35 -6.78 -8.15 15.34
N PHE A 36 -7.11 -7.01 14.74
CA PHE A 36 -6.45 -6.55 13.54
C PHE A 36 -5.18 -5.81 13.93
N HIS A 37 -4.02 -6.30 13.49
CA HIS A 37 -2.73 -5.65 13.68
C HIS A 37 -2.31 -5.03 12.34
N GLU A 38 -2.34 -3.70 12.22
CA GLU A 38 -2.12 -2.99 10.95
C GLU A 38 -0.83 -3.44 10.26
N GLY A 39 0.29 -3.46 10.97
CA GLY A 39 1.57 -3.80 10.37
C GLY A 39 1.69 -5.27 9.93
N GLU A 40 0.99 -6.20 10.59
CA GLU A 40 0.91 -7.60 10.14
C GLU A 40 0.14 -7.70 8.82
N TRP A 41 -1.03 -7.05 8.75
CA TRP A 41 -1.85 -7.05 7.54
C TRP A 41 -1.19 -6.32 6.37
N ASN A 42 -0.46 -5.23 6.62
CA ASN A 42 0.36 -4.58 5.59
C ASN A 42 1.35 -5.57 4.95
N ARG A 43 2.00 -6.42 5.75
CA ARG A 43 2.92 -7.46 5.26
C ARG A 43 2.21 -8.56 4.50
N ILE A 44 1.02 -8.95 4.92
CA ILE A 44 0.20 -9.94 4.21
C ILE A 44 -0.16 -9.40 2.81
N TYR A 45 -0.60 -8.15 2.70
CA TYR A 45 -0.91 -7.52 1.41
C TYR A 45 0.33 -7.43 0.51
N VAL A 46 1.47 -6.97 1.04
CA VAL A 46 2.74 -6.94 0.30
C VAL A 46 3.13 -8.33 -0.19
N LYS A 47 3.01 -9.38 0.62
CA LYS A 47 3.33 -10.77 0.22
C LYS A 47 2.45 -11.26 -0.94
N HIS A 48 1.15 -10.94 -0.94
CA HIS A 48 0.27 -11.28 -2.06
C HIS A 48 0.71 -10.60 -3.36
N LEU A 49 1.06 -9.30 -3.30
CA LEU A 49 1.61 -8.60 -4.45
C LEU A 49 2.92 -9.20 -4.93
N ILE A 50 3.84 -9.52 -4.03
CA ILE A 50 5.12 -10.17 -4.36
C ILE A 50 4.87 -11.52 -5.06
N GLY A 51 3.89 -12.30 -4.60
CA GLY A 51 3.46 -13.54 -5.26
C GLY A 51 3.05 -13.32 -6.70
N LEU A 52 2.22 -12.30 -6.97
CA LEU A 52 1.79 -11.95 -8.33
C LEU A 52 2.94 -11.41 -9.19
N ILE A 53 3.83 -10.57 -8.63
CA ILE A 53 5.02 -10.10 -9.35
C ILE A 53 5.92 -11.28 -9.72
N SER A 54 6.13 -12.22 -8.81
CA SER A 54 6.94 -13.40 -9.04
C SER A 54 6.37 -14.29 -10.15
N TYR A 55 5.05 -14.51 -10.13
CA TYR A 55 4.34 -15.22 -11.19
C TYR A 55 4.46 -14.49 -12.54
N HIS A 56 4.24 -13.17 -12.56
CA HIS A 56 4.42 -12.35 -13.75
C HIS A 56 5.82 -12.49 -14.32
N ASN A 57 6.86 -12.42 -13.48
CA ASN A 57 8.25 -12.53 -13.90
C ASN A 57 8.61 -13.90 -14.48
N GLN A 58 7.95 -14.99 -14.01
CA GLN A 58 8.09 -16.32 -14.59
C GLN A 58 7.46 -16.42 -15.98
N VAL A 59 6.25 -15.85 -16.12
CA VAL A 59 5.48 -15.91 -17.39
C VAL A 59 6.10 -14.98 -18.45
N TYR A 60 6.64 -13.83 -18.03
CA TYR A 60 7.17 -12.80 -18.92
C TYR A 60 8.63 -12.47 -18.63
N PRO A 61 9.59 -13.38 -18.94
CA PRO A 61 11.00 -13.23 -18.57
C PRO A 61 11.69 -12.00 -19.18
N LEU A 62 11.15 -11.45 -20.28
CA LEU A 62 11.64 -10.21 -20.93
C LEU A 62 10.98 -8.93 -20.37
N LYS A 63 9.99 -9.07 -19.50
CA LYS A 63 9.25 -7.95 -18.87
C LYS A 63 9.28 -8.09 -17.36
N GLN A 64 10.46 -8.26 -16.79
CA GLN A 64 10.60 -8.46 -15.35
C GLN A 64 10.40 -7.18 -14.55
N ILE A 65 9.60 -7.27 -13.50
CA ILE A 65 9.44 -6.23 -12.49
C ILE A 65 10.45 -6.44 -11.38
N GLN A 66 11.33 -5.45 -11.18
CA GLN A 66 12.28 -5.45 -10.07
C GLN A 66 11.67 -4.76 -8.85
N PHE A 67 11.76 -5.39 -7.70
CA PHE A 67 11.23 -4.83 -6.45
C PHE A 67 12.18 -5.04 -5.27
N LYS A 68 11.97 -4.26 -4.20
CA LYS A 68 12.62 -4.41 -2.89
C LYS A 68 11.62 -4.11 -1.78
N GLU A 69 11.64 -4.92 -0.74
CA GLU A 69 10.95 -4.63 0.52
C GLU A 69 11.81 -3.66 1.35
N ILE A 70 11.17 -2.62 1.87
CA ILE A 70 11.83 -1.56 2.67
C ILE A 70 11.77 -1.89 4.16
N ALA A 71 10.60 -2.30 4.65
CA ALA A 71 10.41 -2.64 6.05
C ALA A 71 11.05 -3.99 6.41
N HIS A 72 11.48 -4.12 7.66
CA HIS A 72 11.86 -5.42 8.22
C HIS A 72 10.61 -6.33 8.32
N PRO A 73 10.73 -7.65 8.08
CA PRO A 73 9.58 -8.56 8.11
C PRO A 73 8.88 -8.64 9.48
N ILE A 74 9.58 -8.37 10.58
CA ILE A 74 9.07 -8.46 11.95
C ILE A 74 9.21 -7.12 12.68
N ALA A 75 10.42 -6.61 12.84
CA ALA A 75 10.70 -5.41 13.63
C ALA A 75 10.03 -4.16 13.05
N ASP A 76 9.62 -3.24 13.92
CA ASP A 76 9.13 -1.92 13.50
C ASP A 76 10.32 -1.05 13.06
N THR A 77 10.55 -1.05 11.74
CA THR A 77 11.62 -0.24 11.14
C THR A 77 11.27 1.24 11.30
N SER A 78 12.18 2.01 11.86
CA SER A 78 11.99 3.45 12.05
C SER A 78 11.77 4.19 10.72
N LEU A 79 11.02 5.30 10.75
CA LEU A 79 10.79 6.15 9.56
C LEU A 79 12.12 6.64 8.96
N GLY A 80 13.11 7.00 9.80
CA GLY A 80 14.42 7.42 9.34
C GLY A 80 15.14 6.35 8.52
N GLU A 81 15.13 5.09 9.00
CA GLU A 81 15.74 3.95 8.28
C GLU A 81 14.99 3.63 6.97
N ARG A 82 13.65 3.69 6.97
CA ARG A 82 12.84 3.48 5.76
C ARG A 82 13.19 4.52 4.70
N ILE A 83 13.19 5.81 5.07
CA ILE A 83 13.53 6.94 4.18
C ILE A 83 14.95 6.79 3.64
N ALA A 84 15.93 6.48 4.50
CA ALA A 84 17.32 6.28 4.08
C ALA A 84 17.43 5.15 3.03
N LYS A 85 16.82 3.98 3.27
CA LYS A 85 16.78 2.87 2.31
C LYS A 85 16.15 3.28 0.97
N VAL A 86 15.00 3.97 1.00
CA VAL A 86 14.32 4.44 -0.22
C VAL A 86 15.24 5.38 -0.99
N ASN A 87 15.87 6.35 -0.31
CA ASN A 87 16.75 7.32 -0.96
C ASN A 87 18.03 6.69 -1.52
N ASP A 88 18.59 5.68 -0.85
CA ASP A 88 19.73 4.91 -1.36
C ASP A 88 19.35 4.15 -2.65
N TYR A 89 18.18 3.51 -2.69
CA TYR A 89 17.69 2.88 -3.92
C TYR A 89 17.40 3.90 -5.01
N THR A 90 16.80 5.03 -4.67
CA THR A 90 16.53 6.13 -5.62
C THR A 90 17.81 6.66 -6.23
N LYS A 91 18.85 6.87 -5.42
CA LYS A 91 20.19 7.27 -5.89
C LYS A 91 20.79 6.24 -6.84
N LYS A 92 20.62 4.95 -6.52
CA LYS A 92 21.18 3.85 -7.31
C LYS A 92 20.49 3.65 -8.67
N TYR A 93 19.17 3.73 -8.70
CA TYR A 93 18.37 3.40 -9.89
C TYR A 93 17.86 4.60 -10.67
N GLY A 94 17.88 5.78 -10.08
CA GLY A 94 17.35 7.04 -10.62
C GLY A 94 15.93 7.33 -10.15
N ARG A 95 15.62 8.62 -9.95
CA ARG A 95 14.31 9.11 -9.47
C ARG A 95 13.17 8.58 -10.34
N ASP A 96 13.26 8.80 -11.65
CA ASP A 96 12.18 8.49 -12.60
C ASP A 96 12.01 6.97 -12.85
N LYS A 97 12.95 6.15 -12.36
CA LYS A 97 12.92 4.68 -12.47
C LYS A 97 12.60 3.99 -11.16
N THR A 98 12.26 4.75 -10.14
CA THR A 98 11.95 4.23 -8.80
C THR A 98 10.57 4.73 -8.41
N LEU A 99 9.73 3.84 -7.88
CA LEU A 99 8.42 4.14 -7.34
C LEU A 99 8.31 3.52 -5.95
N LEU A 100 7.96 4.33 -4.96
CA LEU A 100 7.62 3.86 -3.61
C LEU A 100 6.11 3.67 -3.48
N ILE A 101 5.71 2.50 -2.97
CA ILE A 101 4.34 2.21 -2.56
C ILE A 101 4.36 1.83 -1.08
N SER A 102 3.79 2.67 -0.21
CA SER A 102 3.67 2.43 1.23
C SER A 102 2.28 1.90 1.55
N PHE A 103 2.24 0.73 2.20
CA PHE A 103 1.02 -0.03 2.50
C PHE A 103 0.57 0.24 3.92
N HIS A 104 -0.68 0.67 4.07
CA HIS A 104 -1.31 1.01 5.34
C HIS A 104 -2.78 0.60 5.39
N PHE A 105 -3.35 0.65 6.59
CA PHE A 105 -4.78 0.61 6.87
C PHE A 105 -5.13 1.74 7.81
N ASN A 106 -6.22 2.41 7.51
CA ASN A 106 -6.68 3.57 8.25
C ASN A 106 -7.50 3.21 9.51
N SER A 107 -7.64 4.18 10.38
CA SER A 107 -8.54 4.12 11.54
C SER A 107 -9.21 5.47 11.78
N SER A 108 -10.36 5.48 12.44
CA SER A 108 -11.08 6.70 12.74
C SER A 108 -11.50 6.80 14.21
N PRO A 109 -11.54 8.00 14.81
CA PRO A 109 -11.85 8.14 16.23
C PRO A 109 -13.21 7.59 16.67
N LYS A 110 -14.17 7.50 15.73
CA LYS A 110 -15.52 6.96 15.96
C LYS A 110 -15.70 5.54 15.44
N HIS A 111 -14.67 4.92 14.87
CA HIS A 111 -14.68 3.57 14.28
C HIS A 111 -15.79 3.32 13.25
N ASN A 112 -16.21 4.38 12.53
CA ASN A 112 -17.31 4.34 11.57
C ASN A 112 -16.97 4.90 10.19
N ALA A 113 -15.72 5.30 9.95
CA ALA A 113 -15.26 5.62 8.61
C ALA A 113 -14.97 4.33 7.85
N SER A 114 -15.20 4.35 6.54
CA SER A 114 -14.95 3.21 5.65
C SER A 114 -14.51 3.69 4.27
N GLY A 115 -13.73 2.90 3.57
CA GLY A 115 -13.34 3.13 2.20
C GLY A 115 -11.83 3.20 1.99
N PHE A 116 -11.44 3.11 0.73
CA PHE A 116 -10.06 3.16 0.26
C PHE A 116 -9.59 4.61 0.08
N GLU A 117 -8.38 4.91 0.51
CA GLU A 117 -7.74 6.22 0.34
C GLU A 117 -6.33 6.06 -0.22
N ILE A 118 -5.89 7.05 -0.99
CA ILE A 118 -4.49 7.15 -1.41
C ILE A 118 -3.99 8.55 -1.09
N PHE A 119 -2.74 8.63 -0.67
CA PHE A 119 -2.10 9.89 -0.32
C PHE A 119 -0.84 10.11 -1.14
N THR A 120 -0.65 11.37 -1.57
CA THR A 120 0.57 11.89 -2.16
C THR A 120 1.17 13.01 -1.30
N SER A 121 2.32 13.53 -1.65
CA SER A 121 2.87 14.75 -1.04
C SER A 121 2.14 15.99 -1.55
N PRO A 122 2.04 17.08 -0.78
CA PRO A 122 1.45 18.33 -1.25
C PRO A 122 2.10 18.87 -2.52
N GLY A 123 1.26 19.35 -3.45
CA GLY A 123 1.64 19.84 -4.78
C GLY A 123 1.52 18.75 -5.83
N GLN A 124 1.53 19.14 -7.10
CA GLN A 124 1.32 18.20 -8.20
C GLN A 124 2.64 17.71 -8.79
N ASP A 125 2.83 16.38 -8.79
CA ASP A 125 3.96 15.70 -9.42
C ASP A 125 3.57 14.36 -10.05
N TYR A 126 4.54 13.50 -10.31
CA TYR A 126 4.25 12.20 -10.91
C TYR A 126 3.56 11.22 -9.93
N SER A 127 3.58 11.50 -8.63
CA SER A 127 2.87 10.69 -7.63
C SER A 127 1.35 10.77 -7.81
N ASP A 128 0.82 11.97 -8.17
CA ASP A 128 -0.61 12.19 -8.42
C ASP A 128 -1.06 11.43 -9.68
N VAL A 129 -0.18 11.38 -10.70
CA VAL A 129 -0.46 10.56 -11.90
C VAL A 129 -0.52 9.06 -11.56
N ILE A 130 0.31 8.59 -10.61
CA ILE A 130 0.23 7.22 -10.09
C ILE A 130 -1.07 7.01 -9.28
N ALA A 131 -1.46 7.99 -8.45
CA ALA A 131 -2.69 7.93 -7.66
C ALA A 131 -3.95 7.90 -8.56
N SER A 132 -3.99 8.73 -9.60
CA SER A 132 -5.05 8.68 -10.63
C SER A 132 -5.11 7.32 -11.34
N GLN A 133 -3.94 6.67 -11.58
CA GLN A 133 -3.96 5.33 -12.15
C GLN A 133 -4.51 4.29 -11.16
N TYR A 134 -4.25 4.44 -9.85
CA TYR A 134 -4.90 3.61 -8.82
C TYR A 134 -6.42 3.78 -8.83
N TYR A 135 -6.92 5.02 -8.91
CA TYR A 135 -8.34 5.30 -9.05
C TYR A 135 -8.94 4.57 -10.25
N ASN A 136 -8.30 4.67 -11.41
CA ASN A 136 -8.76 4.02 -12.63
C ASN A 136 -8.83 2.49 -12.48
N GLU A 137 -7.81 1.86 -11.89
CA GLU A 137 -7.80 0.40 -11.70
C GLU A 137 -8.81 -0.04 -10.63
N PHE A 138 -8.96 0.72 -9.54
CA PHE A 138 -10.00 0.48 -8.53
C PHE A 138 -11.40 0.54 -9.13
N MET A 139 -11.68 1.58 -9.93
CA MET A 139 -12.99 1.78 -10.57
C MET A 139 -13.30 0.79 -11.69
N LYS A 140 -12.30 0.11 -12.25
CA LYS A 140 -12.49 -0.99 -13.21
C LYS A 140 -12.86 -2.30 -12.52
N SER A 141 -12.47 -2.51 -11.28
CA SER A 141 -12.70 -3.76 -10.55
C SER A 141 -14.18 -3.96 -10.24
N ASP A 142 -14.77 -5.00 -10.80
CA ASP A 142 -16.16 -5.37 -10.50
C ASP A 142 -16.29 -5.85 -9.03
N TYR A 143 -15.26 -6.52 -8.51
CA TYR A 143 -15.25 -6.96 -7.12
C TYR A 143 -15.29 -5.77 -6.15
N MET A 144 -14.53 -4.67 -6.42
CA MET A 144 -14.58 -3.47 -5.59
C MET A 144 -15.96 -2.81 -5.65
N LYS A 145 -16.57 -2.71 -6.83
CA LYS A 145 -17.95 -2.19 -6.99
C LYS A 145 -18.97 -3.01 -6.21
N GLU A 146 -18.92 -4.34 -6.34
CA GLU A 146 -19.85 -5.26 -5.66
C GLU A 146 -19.66 -5.29 -4.14
N SER A 147 -18.44 -5.04 -3.65
CA SER A 147 -18.12 -5.04 -2.24
C SER A 147 -18.75 -3.88 -1.46
N GLY A 148 -19.08 -2.79 -2.17
CA GLY A 148 -19.56 -1.55 -1.56
C GLY A 148 -18.48 -0.68 -0.92
N ILE A 149 -17.20 -1.11 -0.94
CA ILE A 149 -16.08 -0.26 -0.53
C ILE A 149 -15.96 0.93 -1.48
N LYS A 150 -15.78 2.14 -0.94
CA LYS A 150 -15.77 3.35 -1.74
C LYS A 150 -14.36 3.91 -1.85
N TRP A 151 -14.08 4.53 -2.97
CA TRP A 151 -12.95 5.45 -3.09
C TRP A 151 -13.26 6.74 -2.32
N ARG A 152 -12.33 7.18 -1.47
CA ARG A 152 -12.44 8.38 -0.63
C ARG A 152 -11.39 9.41 -1.07
N GLY A 153 -11.56 9.95 -2.26
CA GLY A 153 -10.71 11.02 -2.80
C GLY A 153 -11.00 12.39 -2.22
N ASP A 154 -10.09 13.31 -2.46
CA ASP A 154 -10.27 14.73 -2.30
C ASP A 154 -10.29 15.36 -3.70
N TRP A 155 -11.42 15.93 -4.09
CA TRP A 155 -11.62 16.51 -5.42
C TRP A 155 -11.45 18.04 -5.40
N SER A 156 -10.96 18.60 -4.30
CA SER A 156 -10.88 20.06 -4.15
C SER A 156 -9.80 20.70 -5.01
N ASP A 157 -8.79 19.93 -5.40
CA ASP A 157 -7.65 20.33 -6.25
C ASP A 157 -7.65 19.67 -7.64
N LEU A 158 -8.79 19.02 -8.00
CA LEU A 158 -9.09 18.44 -9.32
C LEU A 158 -8.45 17.07 -9.60
N ASP A 159 -8.02 16.35 -8.57
CA ASP A 159 -7.58 14.96 -8.67
C ASP A 159 -8.27 14.04 -7.62
N GLU A 160 -7.89 12.77 -7.59
CA GLU A 160 -8.61 11.73 -6.85
C GLU A 160 -7.92 11.34 -5.54
N ASP A 161 -6.73 11.82 -5.28
CA ASP A 161 -5.98 11.48 -4.09
C ASP A 161 -6.15 12.51 -2.96
N LYS A 162 -5.44 12.29 -1.89
CA LYS A 162 -5.36 13.19 -0.74
C LYS A 162 -3.93 13.60 -0.51
N GLU A 163 -3.72 14.85 -0.23
CA GLU A 163 -2.40 15.34 0.10
C GLU A 163 -2.11 15.26 1.60
N ALA A 164 -0.91 14.76 1.94
CA ALA A 164 -0.46 14.72 3.33
C ALA A 164 1.05 14.89 3.47
N ASN A 165 1.46 15.57 4.54
CA ASN A 165 2.86 15.73 4.90
C ASN A 165 3.43 14.48 5.59
N PHE A 166 3.09 13.28 5.11
CA PHE A 166 3.68 12.05 5.64
C PHE A 166 5.16 11.95 5.28
N ALA A 167 5.98 11.53 6.24
CA ALA A 167 7.43 11.51 6.05
C ALA A 167 7.89 10.61 4.89
N MET A 168 7.17 9.50 4.64
CA MET A 168 7.46 8.61 3.50
C MET A 168 7.14 9.24 2.15
N LEU A 169 6.26 10.22 2.09
CA LEU A 169 5.91 10.96 0.87
C LEU A 169 6.84 12.16 0.66
N THR A 170 7.08 12.96 1.74
CA THR A 170 7.76 14.25 1.62
C THR A 170 9.28 14.20 1.76
N LYS A 171 9.85 13.12 2.34
CA LYS A 171 11.30 13.00 2.59
C LYS A 171 11.98 11.93 1.72
N THR A 172 11.24 11.26 0.86
CA THR A 172 11.78 10.36 -0.16
C THR A 172 12.00 11.10 -1.46
N HIS A 173 12.99 10.65 -2.25
CA HIS A 173 13.44 11.38 -3.45
C HIS A 173 12.89 10.79 -4.76
N CYS A 174 11.99 9.82 -4.70
CA CYS A 174 11.29 9.25 -5.85
C CYS A 174 9.79 9.55 -5.76
N PRO A 175 9.04 9.36 -6.83
CA PRO A 175 7.58 9.29 -6.77
C PRO A 175 7.12 8.31 -5.69
N ALA A 176 6.17 8.72 -4.86
CA ALA A 176 5.74 7.97 -3.70
C ALA A 176 4.23 8.10 -3.48
N VAL A 177 3.58 6.98 -3.23
CA VAL A 177 2.18 6.93 -2.80
C VAL A 177 2.05 6.14 -1.50
N LEU A 178 1.15 6.57 -0.63
CA LEU A 178 0.75 5.83 0.57
C LEU A 178 -0.70 5.39 0.40
N VAL A 179 -0.91 4.09 0.48
CA VAL A 179 -2.19 3.44 0.20
C VAL A 179 -2.81 2.98 1.51
N GLU A 180 -3.97 3.52 1.84
CA GLU A 180 -4.83 3.10 2.93
C GLU A 180 -5.92 2.18 2.37
N HIS A 181 -5.76 0.87 2.56
CA HIS A 181 -6.62 -0.15 1.93
C HIS A 181 -8.04 -0.20 2.51
N GLY A 182 -8.30 0.49 3.59
CA GLY A 182 -9.57 0.60 4.28
C GLY A 182 -9.38 0.86 5.77
N PHE A 183 -10.49 0.89 6.50
CA PHE A 183 -10.49 1.19 7.93
C PHE A 183 -10.53 -0.10 8.74
N PHE A 184 -9.41 -0.45 9.37
CA PHE A 184 -9.27 -1.70 10.12
C PHE A 184 -10.10 -1.74 11.40
N ASP A 185 -10.53 -0.59 11.90
CA ASP A 185 -11.33 -0.43 13.11
C ASP A 185 -12.85 -0.38 12.85
N HIS A 186 -13.28 -0.40 11.57
CA HIS A 186 -14.69 -0.44 11.20
C HIS A 186 -15.24 -1.87 11.28
N ALA A 187 -16.36 -2.05 12.01
CA ALA A 187 -16.91 -3.35 12.38
C ALA A 187 -17.24 -4.31 11.20
N GLU A 188 -17.60 -3.78 10.05
CA GLU A 188 -17.91 -4.59 8.87
C GLU A 188 -16.76 -4.58 7.84
N GLU A 189 -16.03 -3.47 7.72
CA GLU A 189 -15.00 -3.35 6.70
C GLU A 189 -13.80 -4.26 6.98
N TYR A 190 -13.39 -4.43 8.25
CA TYR A 190 -12.30 -5.36 8.54
C TYR A 190 -12.57 -6.78 8.04
N LYS A 191 -13.84 -7.24 8.08
CA LYS A 191 -14.24 -8.57 7.57
C LYS A 191 -14.05 -8.68 6.06
N PHE A 192 -14.21 -7.57 5.34
CA PHE A 192 -13.90 -7.50 3.92
C PHE A 192 -12.39 -7.53 3.70
N LEU A 193 -11.63 -6.72 4.45
CA LEU A 193 -10.19 -6.57 4.31
C LEU A 193 -9.41 -7.86 4.55
N ILE A 194 -9.89 -8.76 5.41
CA ILE A 194 -9.22 -10.03 5.74
C ILE A 194 -9.57 -11.20 4.80
N LYS A 195 -10.43 -10.99 3.78
CA LYS A 195 -10.80 -12.07 2.84
C LYS A 195 -9.69 -12.30 1.82
N ASP A 196 -9.37 -13.55 1.54
CA ASP A 196 -8.39 -13.93 0.51
C ASP A 196 -8.71 -13.28 -0.85
N LYS A 197 -9.99 -13.24 -1.23
CA LYS A 197 -10.42 -12.60 -2.48
C LYS A 197 -10.08 -11.10 -2.50
N THR A 198 -10.20 -10.41 -1.37
CA THR A 198 -9.84 -8.99 -1.24
C THR A 198 -8.32 -8.79 -1.35
N LEU A 199 -7.53 -9.65 -0.69
CA LEU A 199 -6.07 -9.62 -0.79
C LEU A 199 -5.60 -9.79 -2.24
N ILE A 200 -6.18 -10.76 -2.93
CA ILE A 200 -5.88 -11.05 -4.34
C ILE A 200 -6.26 -9.86 -5.23
N GLU A 201 -7.44 -9.29 -5.03
CA GLU A 201 -7.92 -8.17 -5.84
C GLU A 201 -7.06 -6.91 -5.66
N PHE A 202 -6.73 -6.53 -4.43
CA PHE A 202 -5.80 -5.43 -4.21
C PHE A 202 -4.42 -5.70 -4.81
N ALA A 203 -3.93 -6.94 -4.71
CA ALA A 203 -2.66 -7.30 -5.34
C ALA A 203 -2.72 -7.16 -6.88
N HIS A 204 -3.86 -7.47 -7.53
CA HIS A 204 -4.07 -7.22 -8.95
C HIS A 204 -4.10 -5.73 -9.30
N ILE A 205 -4.77 -4.90 -8.50
CA ILE A 205 -4.79 -3.44 -8.67
C ILE A 205 -3.36 -2.89 -8.59
N HIS A 206 -2.61 -3.24 -7.55
CA HIS A 206 -1.21 -2.83 -7.41
C HIS A 206 -0.35 -3.28 -8.60
N LEU A 207 -0.49 -4.55 -9.03
CA LEU A 207 0.27 -5.07 -10.16
C LEU A 207 -0.08 -4.33 -11.47
N ALA A 208 -1.35 -3.99 -11.69
CA ALA A 208 -1.78 -3.25 -12.86
C ALA A 208 -1.15 -1.85 -12.90
N VAL A 209 -1.16 -1.11 -11.78
CA VAL A 209 -0.49 0.19 -11.65
C VAL A 209 1.01 0.08 -11.86
N ILE A 210 1.68 -0.93 -11.29
CA ILE A 210 3.10 -1.17 -11.48
C ILE A 210 3.43 -1.45 -12.95
N LYS A 211 2.65 -2.28 -13.63
CA LYS A 211 2.83 -2.58 -15.05
C LYS A 211 2.65 -1.32 -15.90
N TRP A 212 1.61 -0.55 -15.61
CA TRP A 212 1.37 0.73 -16.29
C TRP A 212 2.55 1.70 -16.08
N HIS A 213 3.09 1.82 -14.84
CA HIS A 213 4.29 2.62 -14.55
C HIS A 213 5.49 2.15 -15.37
N TYR A 214 5.72 0.83 -15.47
CA TYR A 214 6.81 0.27 -16.28
C TYR A 214 6.66 0.58 -17.77
N GLU A 215 5.45 0.54 -18.30
CA GLU A 215 5.14 0.91 -19.68
C GLU A 215 5.33 2.42 -19.92
N LYS A 216 4.79 3.25 -19.03
CA LYS A 216 4.89 4.70 -19.12
C LYS A 216 6.33 5.20 -19.11
N MET A 217 7.19 4.57 -18.31
CA MET A 217 8.60 4.96 -18.14
C MET A 217 9.56 4.15 -19.02
N ASP A 218 9.07 3.32 -19.94
CA ASP A 218 9.85 2.43 -20.82
C ASP A 218 10.89 1.57 -20.06
N LEU A 219 10.47 0.99 -18.93
CA LEU A 219 11.37 0.23 -18.05
C LEU A 219 11.53 -1.24 -18.44
N TRP A 220 10.73 -1.77 -19.40
CA TRP A 220 10.78 -3.17 -19.82
C TRP A 220 12.03 -3.57 -20.64
N ARG A 221 12.74 -2.60 -21.17
CA ARG A 221 13.79 -2.84 -22.18
C ARG A 221 15.23 -2.84 -21.63
N ARG A 222 15.39 -2.96 -20.33
CA ARG A 222 16.74 -2.78 -19.75
C ARG A 222 17.17 -3.89 -18.84
#